data_5fba370e1f6f837c0c1cf1d7aa4e288e
#
_entry.id   5fba370e1f6f837c0c1cf1d7aa4e288e
#
_cell.length_a   1.000
_cell.length_b   1.000
_cell.length_c   1.000
_cell.angle_alpha   90.00
_cell.angle_beta   90.00
_cell.angle_gamma   90.00
#
_symmetry.space_group_name_H-M   'P 1'
#
loop_
_entity.id
_entity.type
_entity.pdbx_description
1 polymer ?
#
loop_
_entity_poly.entity_id
_entity_poly.type
_entity_poly.pdbx_seq_one_letter_code
_entity_poly.pdbx_strand_id
1 'polypeptide(L)'
;MKLVSFGNTFHVYSDDVRTYDVLPAGYYRIEYNQMTGYSIKKLDHEFEINEKVYGVNQEKVRKVLNSYKLFQRNLGVLLSGNKGIGKSMFAKMLAIACVKQGLPVISITNNTPGLATFLEDLNQEAMFLFDEFDKTFGFRDADKNVDAQSSLLTLFDGTTALSKRLFVVTCNDLYDLNDFLVNRPGRFHYHFRFNYPSSEEIREYMQDKLDQSQWNQINEIIAFADKVNLNYDCLRSIAFEMSTGLSFVEAIRDLNIIAEDSYNDYDVTAIFNNGETIIAKKQRINMYDDESCDIYFYVNNHCLCDIGFSPNSEDYLSRIGGTYIVKEFDYINWHILEPDDEEEKEELPDWHKQLLVFKRSGIKEISIKRSKQKSLHYNFNAF
;
A
#
# COMPACT_ATOMS: atom_id res chain seq x y z
N MET A 1 -21.38 -37.64 -31.29
CA MET A 1 -21.19 -38.24 -29.98
C MET A 1 -19.75 -38.74 -29.88
N LYS A 2 -18.98 -38.25 -28.89
CA LYS A 2 -17.58 -38.61 -28.67
C LYS A 2 -17.43 -39.40 -27.38
N LEU A 3 -16.54 -40.38 -27.37
CA LEU A 3 -16.19 -41.18 -26.19
C LEU A 3 -14.81 -40.74 -25.69
N VAL A 4 -14.72 -40.39 -24.43
CA VAL A 4 -13.46 -40.02 -23.75
C VAL A 4 -13.23 -41.06 -22.66
N SER A 5 -12.07 -41.73 -22.65
CA SER A 5 -11.75 -42.74 -21.64
C SER A 5 -10.90 -42.14 -20.51
N PHE A 6 -11.26 -42.51 -19.29
CA PHE A 6 -10.45 -42.34 -18.10
C PHE A 6 -10.13 -43.73 -17.51
N GLY A 7 -8.92 -44.20 -17.72
CA GLY A 7 -8.58 -45.58 -17.42
C GLY A 7 -9.51 -46.54 -18.17
N ASN A 8 -10.25 -47.38 -17.44
CA ASN A 8 -11.19 -48.35 -18.03
C ASN A 8 -12.64 -47.82 -18.16
N THR A 9 -12.87 -46.54 -17.80
CA THR A 9 -14.21 -45.95 -17.87
C THR A 9 -14.33 -45.04 -19.08
N PHE A 10 -15.40 -45.20 -19.86
CA PHE A 10 -15.71 -44.34 -21.01
C PHE A 10 -16.86 -43.41 -20.70
N HIS A 11 -16.61 -42.13 -20.83
CA HIS A 11 -17.61 -41.06 -20.72
C HIS A 11 -18.08 -40.63 -22.10
N VAL A 12 -19.38 -40.42 -22.21
CA VAL A 12 -20.04 -40.03 -23.47
C VAL A 12 -20.24 -38.51 -23.47
N TYR A 13 -19.73 -37.85 -24.49
CA TYR A 13 -19.87 -36.41 -24.69
C TYR A 13 -20.54 -36.07 -26.00
N SER A 14 -21.01 -34.84 -26.12
CA SER A 14 -21.52 -34.28 -27.38
C SER A 14 -20.38 -34.09 -28.40
N ASP A 15 -20.72 -33.80 -29.64
CA ASP A 15 -19.72 -33.68 -30.73
C ASP A 15 -18.85 -32.41 -30.61
N ASP A 16 -19.23 -31.47 -29.75
CA ASP A 16 -18.51 -30.22 -29.48
C ASP A 16 -17.35 -30.36 -28.49
N VAL A 17 -17.13 -31.57 -27.91
CA VAL A 17 -15.95 -31.83 -27.06
C VAL A 17 -14.67 -31.59 -27.84
N ARG A 18 -13.83 -30.74 -27.28
CA ARG A 18 -12.47 -30.43 -27.76
C ARG A 18 -11.45 -30.86 -26.75
N THR A 19 -10.34 -31.35 -27.21
CA THR A 19 -9.16 -31.66 -26.38
C THR A 19 -8.06 -30.64 -26.66
N TYR A 20 -7.36 -30.27 -25.63
CA TYR A 20 -6.23 -29.32 -25.70
C TYR A 20 -5.05 -29.88 -24.92
N ASP A 21 -3.85 -29.80 -25.49
CA ASP A 21 -2.62 -30.19 -24.81
C ASP A 21 -2.20 -29.10 -23.80
N VAL A 22 -2.53 -27.85 -24.09
CA VAL A 22 -2.30 -26.68 -23.24
C VAL A 22 -3.49 -25.73 -23.29
N LEU A 23 -3.73 -24.98 -22.23
CA LEU A 23 -4.75 -23.93 -22.20
C LEU A 23 -4.40 -22.83 -23.21
N PRO A 24 -5.29 -22.46 -24.10
CA PRO A 24 -5.10 -21.31 -24.97
C PRO A 24 -4.96 -20.02 -24.15
N ALA A 25 -4.39 -18.97 -24.74
CA ALA A 25 -4.39 -17.63 -24.14
C ALA A 25 -5.81 -17.17 -23.83
N GLY A 26 -6.03 -16.65 -22.65
CA GLY A 26 -7.34 -16.23 -22.16
C GLY A 26 -7.36 -16.13 -20.65
N TYR A 27 -8.53 -15.79 -20.11
CA TYR A 27 -8.75 -15.66 -18.68
C TYR A 27 -9.51 -16.87 -18.16
N TYR A 28 -9.02 -17.42 -17.06
CA TYR A 28 -9.54 -18.64 -16.46
C TYR A 28 -9.67 -18.48 -14.94
N ARG A 29 -10.55 -19.28 -14.35
CA ARG A 29 -10.69 -19.44 -12.90
C ARG A 29 -10.68 -20.91 -12.53
N ILE A 30 -10.07 -21.23 -11.40
CA ILE A 30 -10.13 -22.56 -10.81
C ILE A 30 -11.44 -22.71 -10.06
N GLU A 31 -12.14 -23.80 -10.32
CA GLU A 31 -13.32 -24.23 -9.58
C GLU A 31 -13.04 -25.60 -8.96
N TYR A 32 -13.54 -25.82 -7.76
CA TYR A 32 -13.43 -27.10 -7.05
C TYR A 32 -14.80 -27.59 -6.64
N ASN A 33 -15.05 -28.86 -6.93
CA ASN A 33 -16.24 -29.56 -6.49
C ASN A 33 -15.84 -30.89 -5.82
N GLN A 34 -16.39 -31.18 -4.65
CA GLN A 34 -16.04 -32.36 -3.86
C GLN A 34 -16.26 -33.69 -4.64
N MET A 35 -17.20 -33.73 -5.54
CA MET A 35 -17.54 -34.97 -6.32
C MET A 35 -16.70 -35.12 -7.59
N THR A 36 -16.36 -34.00 -8.26
CA THR A 36 -15.71 -34.03 -9.58
C THR A 36 -14.26 -33.52 -9.54
N GLY A 37 -13.80 -33.02 -8.40
CA GLY A 37 -12.46 -32.47 -8.24
C GLY A 37 -12.31 -31.07 -8.83
N TYR A 38 -11.10 -30.78 -9.31
CA TYR A 38 -10.74 -29.49 -9.89
C TYR A 38 -11.16 -29.38 -11.36
N SER A 39 -11.58 -28.18 -11.73
CA SER A 39 -11.82 -27.79 -13.11
C SER A 39 -11.31 -26.39 -13.38
N ILE A 40 -11.01 -26.06 -14.62
CA ILE A 40 -10.61 -24.75 -15.09
C ILE A 40 -11.69 -24.19 -15.98
N LYS A 41 -12.35 -23.14 -15.53
CA LYS A 41 -13.43 -22.48 -16.28
C LYS A 41 -12.88 -21.28 -17.01
N LYS A 42 -13.09 -21.23 -18.33
CA LYS A 42 -12.81 -20.01 -19.11
C LYS A 42 -13.82 -18.94 -18.73
N LEU A 43 -13.33 -17.70 -18.52
CA LEU A 43 -14.18 -16.56 -18.28
C LEU A 43 -14.63 -15.95 -19.61
N ASP A 44 -15.92 -15.62 -19.70
CA ASP A 44 -16.54 -15.08 -20.91
C ASP A 44 -16.20 -13.60 -21.12
N HIS A 45 -15.76 -12.91 -20.06
CA HIS A 45 -15.40 -11.51 -20.11
C HIS A 45 -13.90 -11.32 -20.08
N GLU A 46 -13.38 -10.60 -21.04
CA GLU A 46 -12.01 -10.10 -21.01
C GLU A 46 -11.89 -9.05 -19.90
N PHE A 47 -10.72 -8.98 -19.27
CA PHE A 47 -10.43 -7.84 -18.39
C PHE A 47 -10.31 -6.59 -19.25
N GLU A 48 -11.27 -5.70 -19.13
CA GLU A 48 -11.20 -4.37 -19.75
C GLU A 48 -10.77 -3.33 -18.71
N ILE A 49 -9.92 -2.43 -19.16
CA ILE A 49 -9.55 -1.24 -18.39
C ILE A 49 -10.15 -0.04 -19.11
N ASN A 50 -11.29 0.41 -18.61
CA ASN A 50 -12.03 1.53 -19.17
C ASN A 50 -11.65 2.86 -18.51
N GLU A 51 -10.63 2.85 -17.63
CA GLU A 51 -10.17 4.03 -16.90
C GLU A 51 -8.71 4.32 -17.20
N LYS A 52 -8.35 5.61 -17.17
CA LYS A 52 -6.96 6.04 -17.23
C LYS A 52 -6.21 5.49 -16.02
N VAL A 53 -5.02 4.99 -16.26
CA VAL A 53 -4.13 4.48 -15.20
C VAL A 53 -3.14 5.58 -14.85
N TYR A 54 -3.13 5.95 -13.60
CA TYR A 54 -2.27 7.00 -13.05
C TYR A 54 -0.94 6.42 -12.52
N GLY A 55 0.08 7.26 -12.49
CA GLY A 55 1.41 6.88 -11.99
C GLY A 55 2.22 5.95 -12.91
N VAL A 56 3.29 5.37 -12.37
CA VAL A 56 4.30 4.58 -13.11
C VAL A 56 3.93 3.12 -13.37
N ASN A 57 2.66 2.76 -13.28
CA ASN A 57 2.22 1.35 -13.33
C ASN A 57 2.51 0.67 -14.67
N GLN A 58 2.42 1.39 -15.79
CA GLN A 58 2.71 0.84 -17.12
C GLN A 58 4.18 0.42 -17.26
N GLU A 59 5.11 1.19 -16.72
CA GLU A 59 6.56 0.87 -16.74
C GLU A 59 6.85 -0.38 -15.91
N LYS A 60 6.23 -0.50 -14.73
CA LYS A 60 6.36 -1.67 -13.87
C LYS A 60 5.82 -2.93 -14.57
N VAL A 61 4.68 -2.86 -15.27
CA VAL A 61 4.15 -3.97 -16.07
C VAL A 61 5.15 -4.41 -17.15
N ARG A 62 5.70 -3.45 -17.92
CA ARG A 62 6.73 -3.77 -18.94
C ARG A 62 7.96 -4.41 -18.31
N LYS A 63 8.42 -3.91 -17.15
CA LYS A 63 9.55 -4.46 -16.42
C LYS A 63 9.30 -5.92 -16.03
N VAL A 64 8.14 -6.26 -15.47
CA VAL A 64 7.77 -7.64 -15.09
C VAL A 64 7.79 -8.56 -16.31
N LEU A 65 7.15 -8.16 -17.41
CA LEU A 65 7.07 -8.99 -18.62
C LEU A 65 8.44 -9.21 -19.28
N ASN A 66 9.29 -8.16 -19.31
CA ASN A 66 10.65 -8.31 -19.83
C ASN A 66 11.48 -9.26 -18.96
N SER A 67 11.37 -9.14 -17.64
CA SER A 67 12.06 -10.06 -16.74
C SER A 67 11.53 -11.49 -16.86
N TYR A 68 10.20 -11.68 -16.97
CA TYR A 68 9.63 -13.01 -17.18
C TYR A 68 10.18 -13.69 -18.42
N LYS A 69 10.39 -12.96 -19.52
CA LYS A 69 10.99 -13.53 -20.74
C LYS A 69 12.43 -14.01 -20.52
N LEU A 70 13.19 -13.29 -19.71
CA LEU A 70 14.60 -13.59 -19.45
C LEU A 70 14.81 -14.68 -18.39
N PHE A 71 13.88 -14.81 -17.46
CA PHE A 71 13.98 -15.80 -16.39
C PHE A 71 13.80 -17.22 -16.91
N GLN A 72 14.62 -18.13 -16.40
CA GLN A 72 14.51 -19.58 -16.68
C GLN A 72 13.75 -20.34 -15.59
N ARG A 73 13.25 -19.63 -14.59
CA ARG A 73 12.50 -20.15 -13.44
C ARG A 73 11.24 -19.31 -13.21
N ASN A 74 10.44 -19.71 -12.23
CA ASN A 74 9.28 -18.94 -11.80
C ASN A 74 9.64 -17.48 -11.45
N LEU A 75 8.75 -16.57 -11.78
CA LEU A 75 8.84 -15.16 -11.41
C LEU A 75 7.65 -14.81 -10.51
N GLY A 76 7.94 -14.44 -9.28
CA GLY A 76 6.93 -13.96 -8.34
C GLY A 76 6.88 -12.41 -8.28
N VAL A 77 5.67 -11.89 -8.23
CA VAL A 77 5.36 -10.46 -8.05
C VAL A 77 4.37 -10.32 -6.88
N LEU A 78 4.82 -9.67 -5.82
CA LEU A 78 3.99 -9.33 -4.67
C LEU A 78 3.54 -7.87 -4.77
N LEU A 79 2.23 -7.64 -4.65
CA LEU A 79 1.59 -6.33 -4.66
C LEU A 79 0.99 -6.08 -3.28
N SER A 80 1.57 -5.19 -2.49
CA SER A 80 1.08 -4.91 -1.14
C SER A 80 0.65 -3.46 -0.96
N GLY A 81 -0.24 -3.22 0.00
CA GLY A 81 -0.73 -1.90 0.40
C GLY A 81 -2.23 -1.92 0.70
N ASN A 82 -2.78 -0.83 1.18
CA ASN A 82 -4.17 -0.73 1.63
C ASN A 82 -5.20 -0.98 0.51
N LYS A 83 -6.47 -1.12 0.87
CA LYS A 83 -7.57 -1.28 -0.10
C LYS A 83 -7.76 -0.02 -0.95
N GLY A 84 -8.22 -0.17 -2.20
CA GLY A 84 -8.59 0.95 -3.07
C GLY A 84 -7.43 1.77 -3.64
N ILE A 85 -6.17 1.32 -3.51
CA ILE A 85 -4.96 2.04 -3.99
C ILE A 85 -4.41 1.54 -5.33
N GLY A 86 -5.15 0.69 -6.05
CA GLY A 86 -4.81 0.29 -7.42
C GLY A 86 -4.07 -1.04 -7.59
N LYS A 87 -3.88 -1.87 -6.55
CA LYS A 87 -3.22 -3.20 -6.67
C LYS A 87 -3.90 -4.11 -7.68
N SER A 88 -5.22 -4.30 -7.55
CA SER A 88 -5.99 -5.16 -8.47
C SER A 88 -6.05 -4.57 -9.88
N MET A 89 -5.98 -3.23 -10.02
CA MET A 89 -5.86 -2.59 -11.32
C MET A 89 -4.51 -2.95 -11.99
N PHE A 90 -3.42 -2.87 -11.25
CA PHE A 90 -2.10 -3.31 -11.73
C PHE A 90 -2.10 -4.79 -12.13
N ALA A 91 -2.68 -5.67 -11.30
CA ALA A 91 -2.80 -7.09 -11.60
C ALA A 91 -3.60 -7.34 -12.89
N LYS A 92 -4.71 -6.60 -13.12
CA LYS A 92 -5.48 -6.64 -14.37
C LYS A 92 -4.67 -6.17 -15.57
N MET A 93 -3.91 -5.06 -15.44
CA MET A 93 -3.01 -4.58 -16.52
C MET A 93 -2.01 -5.64 -16.92
N LEU A 94 -1.39 -6.28 -15.93
CA LEU A 94 -0.42 -7.34 -16.17
C LEU A 94 -1.08 -8.56 -16.82
N ALA A 95 -2.28 -8.94 -16.35
CA ALA A 95 -3.07 -10.04 -16.93
C ALA A 95 -3.41 -9.80 -18.41
N ILE A 96 -3.90 -8.61 -18.75
CA ILE A 96 -4.18 -8.21 -20.15
C ILE A 96 -2.90 -8.30 -21.00
N ALA A 97 -1.79 -7.83 -20.47
CA ALA A 97 -0.53 -7.86 -21.19
C ALA A 97 0.01 -9.30 -21.37
N CYS A 98 -0.22 -10.19 -20.39
CA CYS A 98 0.10 -11.62 -20.49
C CYS A 98 -0.74 -12.31 -21.59
N VAL A 99 -2.05 -12.11 -21.59
CA VAL A 99 -2.93 -12.71 -22.62
C VAL A 99 -2.56 -12.22 -24.02
N LYS A 100 -2.24 -10.93 -24.19
CA LYS A 100 -1.73 -10.38 -25.47
C LYS A 100 -0.41 -11.00 -25.91
N GLN A 101 0.38 -11.55 -24.99
CA GLN A 101 1.63 -12.27 -25.30
C GLN A 101 1.43 -13.80 -25.44
N GLY A 102 0.20 -14.28 -25.44
CA GLY A 102 -0.12 -15.70 -25.61
C GLY A 102 -0.14 -16.52 -24.32
N LEU A 103 0.01 -15.88 -23.14
CA LEU A 103 -0.03 -16.58 -21.84
C LEU A 103 -1.47 -16.67 -21.31
N PRO A 104 -1.96 -17.85 -20.88
CA PRO A 104 -3.20 -17.93 -20.12
C PRO A 104 -3.01 -17.32 -18.73
N VAL A 105 -4.07 -16.71 -18.23
CA VAL A 105 -4.16 -16.13 -16.88
C VAL A 105 -5.17 -16.92 -16.08
N ILE A 106 -4.74 -17.47 -14.95
CA ILE A 106 -5.54 -18.32 -14.08
C ILE A 106 -5.71 -17.66 -12.73
N SER A 107 -6.95 -17.28 -12.39
CA SER A 107 -7.28 -16.69 -11.10
C SER A 107 -7.58 -17.78 -10.06
N ILE A 108 -6.99 -17.60 -8.87
CA ILE A 108 -7.19 -18.44 -7.70
C ILE A 108 -7.90 -17.60 -6.62
N THR A 109 -9.14 -17.95 -6.31
CA THR A 109 -9.99 -17.18 -5.40
C THR A 109 -10.30 -17.91 -4.10
N ASN A 110 -10.02 -19.20 -4.01
CA ASN A 110 -10.37 -20.04 -2.88
C ASN A 110 -9.21 -20.96 -2.48
N ASN A 111 -9.05 -21.17 -1.18
CA ASN A 111 -8.19 -22.20 -0.64
C ASN A 111 -8.97 -23.51 -0.55
N THR A 112 -8.58 -24.52 -1.33
CA THR A 112 -9.26 -25.82 -1.40
C THR A 112 -8.26 -26.96 -1.23
N PRO A 113 -8.67 -28.10 -0.67
CA PRO A 113 -7.77 -29.23 -0.43
C PRO A 113 -7.08 -29.71 -1.70
N GLY A 114 -5.75 -29.83 -1.70
CA GLY A 114 -4.98 -30.30 -2.86
C GLY A 114 -4.72 -29.26 -3.93
N LEU A 115 -5.01 -27.97 -3.69
CA LEU A 115 -4.81 -26.88 -4.66
C LEU A 115 -3.35 -26.81 -5.15
N ALA A 116 -2.37 -26.88 -4.27
CA ALA A 116 -0.97 -26.81 -4.65
C ALA A 116 -0.59 -27.92 -5.61
N THR A 117 -0.97 -29.16 -5.31
CA THR A 117 -0.74 -30.33 -6.18
C THR A 117 -1.41 -30.16 -7.54
N PHE A 118 -2.67 -29.71 -7.56
CA PHE A 118 -3.37 -29.44 -8.81
C PHE A 118 -2.66 -28.39 -9.66
N LEU A 119 -2.15 -27.31 -9.03
CA LEU A 119 -1.40 -26.27 -9.73
C LEU A 119 -0.04 -26.79 -10.22
N GLU A 120 0.62 -27.68 -9.48
CA GLU A 120 1.87 -28.34 -9.91
C GLU A 120 1.65 -29.21 -11.13
N ASP A 121 0.54 -29.93 -11.19
CA ASP A 121 0.17 -30.80 -12.32
C ASP A 121 -0.14 -30.01 -13.61
N LEU A 122 -0.50 -28.74 -13.50
CA LEU A 122 -0.67 -27.85 -14.65
C LEU A 122 0.68 -27.45 -15.25
N ASN A 123 1.25 -28.35 -16.03
CA ASN A 123 2.61 -28.21 -16.55
C ASN A 123 2.66 -27.37 -17.83
N GLN A 124 2.33 -26.06 -17.69
CA GLN A 124 2.43 -25.10 -18.80
C GLN A 124 2.84 -23.71 -18.28
N GLU A 125 3.35 -22.88 -19.19
CA GLU A 125 3.57 -21.46 -18.91
C GLU A 125 2.22 -20.75 -18.73
N ALA A 126 2.04 -20.06 -17.61
CA ALA A 126 0.83 -19.31 -17.28
C ALA A 126 1.12 -18.22 -16.25
N MET A 127 0.25 -17.22 -16.19
CA MET A 127 0.17 -16.31 -15.06
C MET A 127 -0.86 -16.83 -14.06
N PHE A 128 -0.44 -17.04 -12.82
CA PHE A 128 -1.31 -17.39 -11.70
C PHE A 128 -1.55 -16.16 -10.85
N LEU A 129 -2.81 -15.75 -10.73
CA LEU A 129 -3.23 -14.57 -9.99
C LEU A 129 -3.94 -14.99 -8.69
N PHE A 130 -3.33 -14.63 -7.57
CA PHE A 130 -3.90 -14.76 -6.22
C PHE A 130 -4.30 -13.35 -5.75
N ASP A 131 -5.58 -13.04 -5.90
CA ASP A 131 -6.09 -11.76 -5.42
C ASP A 131 -6.55 -11.86 -3.95
N GLU A 132 -6.25 -10.85 -3.13
CA GLU A 132 -6.53 -10.82 -1.69
C GLU A 132 -6.02 -12.07 -0.94
N PHE A 133 -4.76 -12.41 -1.18
CA PHE A 133 -4.12 -13.61 -0.64
C PHE A 133 -4.15 -13.65 0.90
N ASP A 134 -3.96 -12.52 1.55
CA ASP A 134 -4.08 -12.34 3.00
C ASP A 134 -5.44 -12.76 3.55
N LYS A 135 -6.51 -12.55 2.80
CA LYS A 135 -7.86 -12.97 3.21
C LYS A 135 -8.11 -14.46 2.97
N THR A 136 -7.61 -14.99 1.85
CA THR A 136 -7.91 -16.36 1.42
C THR A 136 -6.98 -17.38 2.07
N PHE A 137 -5.71 -17.00 2.30
CA PHE A 137 -4.63 -17.86 2.79
C PHE A 137 -3.96 -17.33 4.07
N GLY A 138 -4.45 -16.22 4.67
CA GLY A 138 -3.88 -15.59 5.86
C GLY A 138 -4.04 -16.41 7.16
N PHE A 139 -3.29 -16.04 8.19
CA PHE A 139 -3.24 -16.75 9.48
C PHE A 139 -4.45 -16.54 10.40
N ARG A 140 -5.45 -15.75 10.01
CA ARG A 140 -6.58 -15.37 10.90
C ARG A 140 -7.42 -16.57 11.41
N ASP A 141 -7.31 -17.73 10.73
CA ASP A 141 -7.82 -19.01 11.23
C ASP A 141 -6.64 -19.91 11.60
N ALA A 142 -6.12 -19.74 12.81
CA ALA A 142 -4.84 -20.24 13.28
C ALA A 142 -4.61 -21.76 13.12
N ASP A 143 -5.65 -22.56 12.99
CA ASP A 143 -5.52 -24.03 12.96
C ASP A 143 -5.61 -24.66 11.54
N LYS A 144 -6.03 -23.89 10.53
CA LYS A 144 -6.29 -24.46 9.17
C LYS A 144 -5.42 -23.90 8.04
N ASN A 145 -4.82 -22.72 8.21
CA ASN A 145 -4.18 -22.01 7.10
C ASN A 145 -2.64 -22.06 7.10
N VAL A 146 -2.01 -22.51 8.18
CA VAL A 146 -0.54 -22.68 8.20
C VAL A 146 -0.09 -23.69 7.16
N ASP A 147 -0.83 -24.78 6.98
CA ASP A 147 -0.55 -25.80 5.98
C ASP A 147 -0.77 -25.28 4.55
N ALA A 148 -1.74 -24.40 4.34
CA ALA A 148 -2.06 -23.88 3.01
C ALA A 148 -0.96 -22.98 2.43
N GLN A 149 -0.45 -22.02 3.22
CA GLN A 149 0.68 -21.21 2.77
C GLN A 149 1.93 -22.07 2.57
N SER A 150 2.19 -23.00 3.49
CA SER A 150 3.35 -23.88 3.41
C SER A 150 3.33 -24.77 2.16
N SER A 151 2.18 -25.30 1.76
CA SER A 151 2.04 -26.09 0.52
C SER A 151 2.31 -25.25 -0.73
N LEU A 152 1.92 -23.98 -0.74
CA LEU A 152 2.18 -23.07 -1.86
C LEU A 152 3.64 -22.59 -1.93
N LEU A 153 4.42 -22.67 -0.83
CA LEU A 153 5.82 -22.26 -0.81
C LEU A 153 6.65 -23.05 -1.85
N THR A 154 6.43 -24.36 -1.94
CA THR A 154 7.12 -25.23 -2.90
C THR A 154 6.77 -24.86 -4.34
N LEU A 155 5.50 -24.58 -4.60
CA LEU A 155 5.02 -24.14 -5.89
C LEU A 155 5.69 -22.82 -6.32
N PHE A 156 5.83 -21.86 -5.41
CA PHE A 156 6.46 -20.56 -5.70
C PHE A 156 7.98 -20.70 -5.92
N ASP A 157 8.67 -21.60 -5.21
CA ASP A 157 10.11 -21.86 -5.39
C ASP A 157 10.42 -22.41 -6.80
N GLY A 158 9.47 -23.14 -7.42
CA GLY A 158 9.60 -23.65 -8.78
C GLY A 158 10.70 -24.69 -8.99
N THR A 159 11.15 -25.34 -7.92
CA THR A 159 12.24 -26.33 -7.99
C THR A 159 11.82 -27.61 -8.70
N THR A 160 10.53 -27.89 -8.76
CA THR A 160 9.93 -29.10 -9.36
C THR A 160 9.22 -28.82 -10.69
N ALA A 161 9.05 -27.55 -11.07
CA ALA A 161 8.26 -27.20 -12.25
C ALA A 161 9.04 -27.42 -13.55
N LEU A 162 8.44 -28.16 -14.49
CA LEU A 162 8.96 -28.32 -15.85
C LEU A 162 8.76 -27.08 -16.73
N SER A 163 7.79 -26.24 -16.38
CA SER A 163 7.45 -24.99 -17.07
C SER A 163 7.53 -23.80 -16.13
N LYS A 164 8.12 -22.69 -16.59
CA LYS A 164 8.18 -21.45 -15.80
C LYS A 164 6.79 -20.81 -15.67
N ARG A 165 6.55 -20.17 -14.54
CA ARG A 165 5.26 -19.57 -14.19
C ARG A 165 5.44 -18.15 -13.69
N LEU A 166 4.46 -17.31 -13.97
CA LEU A 166 4.38 -15.95 -13.40
C LEU A 166 3.35 -15.97 -12.27
N PHE A 167 3.81 -15.80 -11.03
CA PHE A 167 2.92 -15.67 -9.87
C PHE A 167 2.71 -14.21 -9.54
N VAL A 168 1.46 -13.80 -9.41
CA VAL A 168 1.07 -12.46 -8.97
C VAL A 168 0.17 -12.59 -7.75
N VAL A 169 0.59 -12.00 -6.67
CA VAL A 169 -0.09 -12.06 -5.37
C VAL A 169 -0.42 -10.64 -4.95
N THR A 170 -1.68 -10.35 -4.64
CA THR A 170 -2.09 -9.11 -3.98
C THR A 170 -2.36 -9.37 -2.51
N CYS A 171 -1.97 -8.45 -1.64
CA CYS A 171 -2.30 -8.48 -0.23
C CYS A 171 -2.51 -7.07 0.33
N ASN A 172 -3.36 -6.95 1.33
CA ASN A 172 -3.55 -5.70 2.06
C ASN A 172 -2.61 -5.62 3.26
N ASP A 173 -2.48 -6.72 3.98
CA ASP A 173 -1.63 -6.82 5.15
C ASP A 173 -0.53 -7.86 4.97
N LEU A 174 0.73 -7.45 5.21
CA LEU A 174 1.88 -8.33 5.14
C LEU A 174 2.05 -9.18 6.41
N TYR A 175 1.48 -8.76 7.54
CA TYR A 175 1.56 -9.50 8.79
C TYR A 175 0.81 -10.83 8.76
N ASP A 176 -0.20 -10.94 7.89
CA ASP A 176 -0.95 -12.18 7.67
C ASP A 176 -0.21 -13.16 6.73
N LEU A 177 0.98 -12.78 6.22
CA LEU A 177 1.80 -13.61 5.35
C LEU A 177 2.98 -14.23 6.10
N ASN A 178 3.31 -15.47 5.71
CA ASN A 178 4.50 -16.13 6.21
C ASN A 178 5.77 -15.37 5.78
N ASP A 179 6.69 -15.11 6.73
CA ASP A 179 7.96 -14.44 6.48
C ASP A 179 8.77 -15.09 5.36
N PHE A 180 8.65 -16.41 5.19
CA PHE A 180 9.29 -17.13 4.08
C PHE A 180 8.72 -16.79 2.70
N LEU A 181 7.53 -16.20 2.62
CA LEU A 181 6.99 -15.65 1.37
C LEU A 181 7.58 -14.26 1.07
N VAL A 182 7.60 -13.40 2.07
CA VAL A 182 7.91 -11.97 1.90
C VAL A 182 9.42 -11.72 1.74
N ASN A 183 10.25 -12.44 2.51
CA ASN A 183 11.67 -12.16 2.65
C ASN A 183 12.59 -13.02 1.76
N ARG A 184 12.04 -13.79 0.81
CA ARG A 184 12.82 -14.63 -0.12
C ARG A 184 12.72 -14.15 -1.57
N PRO A 185 13.74 -13.43 -2.09
CA PRO A 185 13.78 -12.98 -3.50
C PRO A 185 13.71 -14.12 -4.52
N GLY A 186 13.99 -15.36 -4.09
CA GLY A 186 13.83 -16.56 -4.90
C GLY A 186 12.37 -16.89 -5.24
N ARG A 187 11.42 -16.50 -4.39
CA ARG A 187 9.98 -16.70 -4.56
C ARG A 187 9.31 -15.50 -5.19
N PHE A 188 9.45 -14.34 -4.54
CA PHE A 188 8.95 -13.06 -5.04
C PHE A 188 10.12 -12.16 -5.39
N HIS A 189 10.42 -12.11 -6.70
CA HIS A 189 11.50 -11.27 -7.22
C HIS A 189 11.14 -9.78 -7.16
N TYR A 190 9.87 -9.46 -7.37
CA TYR A 190 9.34 -8.11 -7.25
C TYR A 190 8.38 -8.00 -6.09
N HIS A 191 8.59 -6.97 -5.28
CA HIS A 191 7.63 -6.53 -4.29
C HIS A 191 7.30 -5.06 -4.57
N PHE A 192 6.12 -4.82 -5.18
CA PHE A 192 5.62 -3.47 -5.41
C PHE A 192 4.69 -3.08 -4.26
N ARG A 193 5.12 -2.06 -3.53
CA ARG A 193 4.33 -1.45 -2.46
C ARG A 193 3.54 -0.31 -3.08
N PHE A 194 2.23 -0.38 -2.90
CA PHE A 194 1.30 0.66 -3.30
C PHE A 194 1.02 1.54 -2.09
N ASN A 195 1.04 2.84 -2.32
CA ASN A 195 0.74 3.84 -1.32
C ASN A 195 -0.51 4.62 -1.74
N TYR A 196 -1.05 5.42 -0.83
CA TYR A 196 -2.08 6.37 -1.18
C TYR A 196 -1.59 7.34 -2.25
N PRO A 197 -2.47 7.83 -3.12
CA PRO A 197 -2.11 8.78 -4.16
C PRO A 197 -1.39 10.02 -3.60
N SER A 198 -0.33 10.44 -4.28
CA SER A 198 0.37 11.68 -3.96
C SER A 198 -0.48 12.91 -4.32
N SER A 199 -0.10 14.08 -3.81
CA SER A 199 -0.80 15.33 -4.15
C SER A 199 -0.83 15.60 -5.65
N GLU A 200 0.22 15.20 -6.39
CA GLU A 200 0.31 15.31 -7.85
C GLU A 200 -0.67 14.34 -8.54
N GLU A 201 -0.73 13.09 -8.08
CA GLU A 201 -1.65 12.07 -8.60
C GLU A 201 -3.11 12.43 -8.31
N ILE A 202 -3.41 12.96 -7.11
CA ILE A 202 -4.75 13.48 -6.77
C ILE A 202 -5.12 14.62 -7.72
N ARG A 203 -4.22 15.56 -7.93
CA ARG A 203 -4.45 16.69 -8.86
C ARG A 203 -4.73 16.20 -10.27
N GLU A 204 -3.91 15.31 -10.81
CA GLU A 204 -4.09 14.75 -12.15
C GLU A 204 -5.44 14.00 -12.24
N TYR A 205 -5.75 13.17 -11.23
CA TYR A 205 -7.00 12.42 -11.18
C TYR A 205 -8.23 13.34 -11.17
N MET A 206 -8.23 14.34 -10.30
CA MET A 206 -9.37 15.27 -10.16
C MET A 206 -9.52 16.18 -11.38
N GLN A 207 -8.43 16.61 -12.01
CA GLN A 207 -8.49 17.37 -13.27
C GLN A 207 -9.08 16.57 -14.43
N ASP A 208 -8.86 15.25 -14.44
CA ASP A 208 -9.47 14.38 -15.46
C ASP A 208 -10.97 14.09 -15.20
N LYS A 209 -11.42 14.22 -13.96
CA LYS A 209 -12.80 13.85 -13.55
C LYS A 209 -13.72 15.05 -13.35
N LEU A 210 -13.18 16.23 -13.04
CA LEU A 210 -13.96 17.44 -12.76
C LEU A 210 -13.92 18.43 -13.92
N ASP A 211 -15.01 19.18 -14.05
CA ASP A 211 -15.04 20.32 -14.95
C ASP A 211 -14.06 21.42 -14.51
N GLN A 212 -13.56 22.21 -15.46
CA GLN A 212 -12.58 23.28 -15.18
C GLN A 212 -13.08 24.31 -14.17
N SER A 213 -14.39 24.54 -14.09
CA SER A 213 -15.02 25.44 -13.11
C SER A 213 -14.81 25.02 -11.66
N GLN A 214 -14.52 23.73 -11.41
CA GLN A 214 -14.35 23.15 -10.09
C GLN A 214 -12.87 22.95 -9.71
N TRP A 215 -11.94 23.23 -10.61
CA TRP A 215 -10.51 23.01 -10.36
C TRP A 215 -9.93 23.85 -9.23
N ASN A 216 -10.56 24.98 -8.89
CA ASN A 216 -10.19 25.81 -7.75
C ASN A 216 -10.31 25.05 -6.41
N GLN A 217 -11.19 24.03 -6.31
CA GLN A 217 -11.42 23.24 -5.12
C GLN A 217 -10.44 22.05 -4.98
N ILE A 218 -9.64 21.74 -6.02
CA ILE A 218 -8.68 20.61 -5.96
C ILE A 218 -7.66 20.79 -4.83
N ASN A 219 -7.27 22.01 -4.52
CA ASN A 219 -6.35 22.27 -3.40
C ASN A 219 -6.98 21.93 -2.04
N GLU A 220 -8.28 22.08 -1.89
CA GLU A 220 -9.00 21.69 -0.68
C GLU A 220 -9.04 20.17 -0.55
N ILE A 221 -9.26 19.44 -1.66
CA ILE A 221 -9.22 17.97 -1.70
C ILE A 221 -7.82 17.47 -1.30
N ILE A 222 -6.76 18.09 -1.84
CA ILE A 222 -5.38 17.75 -1.47
C ILE A 222 -5.11 18.07 0.00
N ALA A 223 -5.64 19.19 0.50
CA ALA A 223 -5.53 19.56 1.91
C ALA A 223 -6.20 18.53 2.82
N PHE A 224 -7.37 18.05 2.41
CA PHE A 224 -8.09 17.00 3.10
C PHE A 224 -7.33 15.66 3.04
N ALA A 225 -6.76 15.30 1.89
CA ALA A 225 -5.96 14.08 1.72
C ALA A 225 -4.67 14.07 2.56
N ASP A 226 -4.14 15.22 2.95
CA ASP A 226 -3.01 15.28 3.89
C ASP A 226 -3.41 14.92 5.33
N LYS A 227 -4.67 15.10 5.67
CA LYS A 227 -5.26 14.72 6.96
C LYS A 227 -5.82 13.30 6.93
N VAL A 228 -6.57 12.96 5.86
CA VAL A 228 -7.21 11.65 5.66
C VAL A 228 -6.55 10.93 4.50
N ASN A 229 -6.27 9.65 4.66
CA ASN A 229 -5.72 8.83 3.60
C ASN A 229 -6.80 8.54 2.53
N LEU A 230 -6.85 9.35 1.47
CA LEU A 230 -7.78 9.12 0.36
C LEU A 230 -7.22 8.07 -0.61
N ASN A 231 -7.95 6.98 -0.76
CA ASN A 231 -7.70 6.02 -1.83
C ASN A 231 -8.44 6.42 -3.13
N TYR A 232 -8.22 5.69 -4.23
CA TYR A 232 -8.89 6.00 -5.50
C TYR A 232 -10.41 5.81 -5.46
N ASP A 233 -10.93 4.94 -4.59
CA ASP A 233 -12.38 4.78 -4.42
C ASP A 233 -12.99 6.00 -3.75
N CYS A 234 -12.32 6.56 -2.74
CA CYS A 234 -12.71 7.84 -2.13
C CYS A 234 -12.68 8.98 -3.14
N LEU A 235 -11.57 9.10 -3.90
CA LEU A 235 -11.45 10.14 -4.93
C LEU A 235 -12.52 10.03 -6.00
N ARG A 236 -12.88 8.81 -6.40
CA ARG A 236 -13.96 8.55 -7.34
C ARG A 236 -15.30 9.02 -6.81
N SER A 237 -15.61 8.70 -5.54
CA SER A 237 -16.85 9.12 -4.90
C SER A 237 -16.93 10.63 -4.76
N ILE A 238 -15.85 11.29 -4.33
CA ILE A 238 -15.77 12.76 -4.25
C ILE A 238 -16.02 13.38 -5.64
N ALA A 239 -15.31 12.89 -6.66
CA ALA A 239 -15.45 13.40 -8.03
C ALA A 239 -16.86 13.22 -8.57
N PHE A 240 -17.51 12.08 -8.27
CA PHE A 240 -18.90 11.83 -8.67
C PHE A 240 -19.85 12.84 -8.03
N GLU A 241 -19.80 13.02 -6.70
CA GLU A 241 -20.67 13.97 -6.01
C GLU A 241 -20.44 15.41 -6.50
N MET A 242 -19.19 15.82 -6.67
CA MET A 242 -18.89 17.15 -7.23
C MET A 242 -19.41 17.30 -8.65
N SER A 243 -19.39 16.25 -9.49
CA SER A 243 -19.94 16.31 -10.85
C SER A 243 -21.46 16.52 -10.89
N THR A 244 -22.18 16.28 -9.79
CA THR A 244 -23.60 16.59 -9.65
C THR A 244 -23.87 18.07 -9.34
N GLY A 245 -22.80 18.88 -9.16
CA GLY A 245 -22.89 20.31 -8.89
C GLY A 245 -22.64 20.71 -7.43
N LEU A 246 -22.31 19.75 -6.57
CA LEU A 246 -21.96 20.02 -5.17
C LEU A 246 -20.55 20.60 -5.06
N SER A 247 -20.35 21.45 -4.05
CA SER A 247 -19.02 21.85 -3.62
C SER A 247 -18.29 20.67 -2.95
N PHE A 248 -16.97 20.74 -2.84
CA PHE A 248 -16.19 19.70 -2.15
C PHE A 248 -16.67 19.46 -0.70
N VAL A 249 -16.94 20.52 0.05
CA VAL A 249 -17.39 20.44 1.45
C VAL A 249 -18.75 19.76 1.56
N GLU A 250 -19.66 20.04 0.62
CA GLU A 250 -20.96 19.38 0.56
C GLU A 250 -20.82 17.91 0.15
N ALA A 251 -19.97 17.63 -0.84
CA ALA A 251 -19.72 16.29 -1.37
C ALA A 251 -19.20 15.31 -0.30
N ILE A 252 -18.29 15.74 0.57
CA ILE A 252 -17.69 14.86 1.58
C ILE A 252 -18.59 14.58 2.77
N ARG A 253 -19.63 15.40 3.01
CA ARG A 253 -20.46 15.33 4.22
C ARG A 253 -21.13 13.99 4.45
N ASP A 254 -21.65 13.39 3.37
CA ASP A 254 -22.44 12.17 3.41
C ASP A 254 -21.69 10.95 2.84
N LEU A 255 -20.44 11.16 2.36
CA LEU A 255 -19.62 10.08 1.87
C LEU A 255 -19.07 9.24 3.02
N ASN A 256 -19.10 7.92 2.84
CA ASN A 256 -18.46 6.96 3.75
C ASN A 256 -16.92 7.01 3.62
N ILE A 257 -16.36 8.17 3.95
CA ILE A 257 -14.90 8.35 4.04
C ILE A 257 -14.54 8.22 5.51
N ILE A 258 -14.22 7.00 5.92
CA ILE A 258 -13.82 6.72 7.29
C ILE A 258 -12.35 7.07 7.42
N ALA A 259 -12.01 7.92 8.37
CA ALA A 259 -10.66 8.09 8.86
C ALA A 259 -10.30 6.87 9.75
N GLU A 260 -10.22 5.67 9.14
CA GLU A 260 -9.99 4.41 9.86
C GLU A 260 -8.64 4.37 10.59
N ASP A 261 -7.69 5.22 10.20
CA ASP A 261 -6.46 5.54 10.93
C ASP A 261 -6.23 7.06 10.79
N SER A 262 -6.92 7.81 11.61
CA SER A 262 -6.74 9.27 11.71
C SER A 262 -5.32 9.65 12.16
N TYR A 263 -4.56 8.68 12.69
CA TYR A 263 -3.15 8.85 13.04
C TYR A 263 -2.23 8.68 11.85
N ASN A 264 -1.50 9.72 11.51
CA ASN A 264 -0.45 9.69 10.50
C ASN A 264 0.89 10.06 11.11
N ASP A 265 1.98 9.62 10.46
CA ASP A 265 3.34 9.99 10.87
C ASP A 265 3.69 11.39 10.34
N TYR A 266 4.09 12.27 11.24
CA TYR A 266 4.55 13.62 10.94
C TYR A 266 5.97 13.86 11.48
N ASP A 267 6.74 14.65 10.75
CA ASP A 267 8.00 15.20 11.23
C ASP A 267 7.69 16.60 11.77
N VAL A 268 7.92 16.80 13.07
CA VAL A 268 7.67 18.05 13.75
C VAL A 268 9.00 18.76 13.97
N THR A 269 9.14 19.97 13.44
CA THR A 269 10.37 20.76 13.49
C THR A 269 10.17 21.97 14.39
N ALA A 270 10.94 22.07 15.45
CA ALA A 270 11.07 23.28 16.28
C ALA A 270 12.20 24.15 15.73
N ILE A 271 11.90 25.41 15.45
CA ILE A 271 12.85 26.44 15.03
C ILE A 271 13.01 27.39 16.21
N PHE A 272 14.26 27.60 16.65
CA PHE A 272 14.58 28.44 17.76
C PHE A 272 14.97 29.87 17.31
N ASN A 273 14.92 30.85 18.21
CA ASN A 273 15.26 32.24 17.88
C ASN A 273 16.73 32.44 17.50
N ASN A 274 17.62 31.53 17.92
CA ASN A 274 19.03 31.49 17.49
C ASN A 274 19.25 30.92 16.11
N GLY A 275 18.17 30.44 15.42
CA GLY A 275 18.21 29.85 14.10
C GLY A 275 18.50 28.34 14.09
N GLU A 276 18.75 27.72 15.23
CA GLU A 276 18.91 26.28 15.33
C GLU A 276 17.56 25.57 15.20
N THR A 277 17.59 24.30 14.81
CA THR A 277 16.39 23.49 14.60
C THR A 277 16.51 22.12 15.24
N ILE A 278 15.41 21.63 15.81
CA ILE A 278 15.30 20.26 16.33
C ILE A 278 14.12 19.59 15.64
N ILE A 279 14.27 18.33 15.22
CA ILE A 279 13.24 17.58 14.51
C ILE A 279 12.84 16.35 15.31
N ALA A 280 11.60 16.33 15.78
CA ALA A 280 10.93 15.13 16.28
C ALA A 280 10.36 14.36 15.11
N LYS A 281 11.04 13.29 14.69
CA LYS A 281 10.66 12.50 13.50
C LYS A 281 9.57 11.50 13.80
N LYS A 282 8.67 11.28 12.83
CA LYS A 282 7.64 10.23 12.86
C LYS A 282 6.74 10.29 14.10
N GLN A 283 6.33 11.48 14.45
CA GLN A 283 5.34 11.67 15.51
C GLN A 283 3.97 11.22 14.98
N ARG A 284 3.32 10.36 15.71
CA ARG A 284 2.02 9.81 15.33
C ARG A 284 0.92 10.75 15.82
N ILE A 285 0.38 11.57 14.92
CA ILE A 285 -0.59 12.62 15.23
C ILE A 285 -1.91 12.36 14.51
N ASN A 286 -3.02 12.49 15.23
CA ASN A 286 -4.35 12.59 14.64
C ASN A 286 -4.71 14.07 14.44
N MET A 287 -4.73 14.55 13.19
CA MET A 287 -5.00 15.96 12.87
C MET A 287 -6.49 16.34 12.99
N TYR A 288 -7.35 15.41 13.38
CA TYR A 288 -8.78 15.63 13.68
C TYR A 288 -9.09 15.52 15.16
N ASP A 289 -8.08 15.34 16.00
CA ASP A 289 -8.26 15.23 17.43
C ASP A 289 -8.45 16.62 18.04
N ASP A 290 -9.49 16.78 18.86
CA ASP A 290 -9.75 17.99 19.62
C ASP A 290 -8.96 17.99 20.94
N GLU A 291 -8.42 16.82 21.34
CA GLU A 291 -7.54 16.72 22.51
C GLU A 291 -6.13 17.21 22.18
N SER A 292 -5.45 17.70 23.21
CA SER A 292 -4.08 18.15 23.08
C SER A 292 -3.13 17.00 22.71
N CYS A 293 -2.28 17.24 21.75
CA CYS A 293 -1.23 16.31 21.30
C CYS A 293 0.12 16.77 21.85
N ASP A 294 0.86 15.84 22.48
CA ASP A 294 2.15 16.12 23.10
C ASP A 294 3.31 15.72 22.19
N ILE A 295 4.23 16.64 21.95
CA ILE A 295 5.42 16.40 21.14
C ILE A 295 6.67 16.66 21.98
N TYR A 296 7.52 15.64 22.11
CA TYR A 296 8.76 15.68 22.85
C TYR A 296 9.96 15.96 21.94
N PHE A 297 10.78 16.95 22.30
CA PHE A 297 12.01 17.27 21.58
C PHE A 297 13.22 16.80 22.38
N TYR A 298 14.12 16.09 21.70
CA TYR A 298 15.32 15.52 22.28
C TYR A 298 16.58 16.06 21.60
N VAL A 299 17.63 16.30 22.40
CA VAL A 299 18.98 16.63 21.92
C VAL A 299 19.93 15.63 22.59
N ASN A 300 20.72 14.88 21.81
CA ASN A 300 21.66 13.89 22.31
C ASN A 300 21.05 12.91 23.35
N ASN A 301 19.85 12.44 23.12
CA ASN A 301 19.04 11.54 23.97
C ASN A 301 18.55 12.18 25.29
N HIS A 302 18.70 13.47 25.49
CA HIS A 302 18.13 14.20 26.62
C HIS A 302 16.88 14.95 26.18
N CYS A 303 15.79 14.82 26.93
CA CYS A 303 14.58 15.58 26.68
C CYS A 303 14.82 17.05 26.95
N LEU A 304 14.63 17.90 25.96
CA LEU A 304 14.75 19.34 26.07
C LEU A 304 13.44 19.96 26.59
N CYS A 305 12.36 19.68 25.87
CA CYS A 305 11.03 20.17 26.20
C CYS A 305 9.96 19.27 25.56
N ASP A 306 8.74 19.38 26.04
CA ASP A 306 7.54 18.96 25.35
C ASP A 306 6.60 20.14 25.16
N ILE A 307 5.82 20.04 24.09
CA ILE A 307 4.79 21.01 23.74
C ILE A 307 3.45 20.30 23.59
N GLY A 308 2.37 20.93 24.03
CA GLY A 308 1.01 20.52 23.78
C GLY A 308 0.30 21.49 22.85
N PHE A 309 -0.47 20.99 21.91
CA PHE A 309 -1.34 21.78 21.03
C PHE A 309 -2.52 20.93 20.53
N SER A 310 -3.64 21.56 20.19
CA SER A 310 -4.83 20.88 19.66
C SER A 310 -4.79 20.83 18.14
N PRO A 311 -4.62 19.62 17.51
CA PRO A 311 -4.37 19.49 16.07
C PRO A 311 -5.55 19.91 15.19
N ASN A 312 -6.80 19.77 15.65
CA ASN A 312 -7.99 20.07 14.87
C ASN A 312 -8.43 21.54 14.92
N SER A 313 -7.79 22.38 15.76
CA SER A 313 -8.18 23.77 15.92
C SER A 313 -7.52 24.67 14.87
N GLU A 314 -8.32 25.46 14.13
CA GLU A 314 -7.84 26.48 13.19
C GLU A 314 -7.11 27.65 13.92
N ASP A 315 -7.41 27.86 15.19
CA ASP A 315 -6.77 28.85 16.02
C ASP A 315 -5.32 28.46 16.34
N TYR A 316 -5.07 27.15 16.49
CA TYR A 316 -3.75 26.60 16.82
C TYR A 316 -2.89 26.30 15.58
N LEU A 317 -3.50 25.94 14.45
CA LEU A 317 -2.78 25.54 13.25
C LEU A 317 -3.12 26.40 12.04
N SER A 318 -2.12 26.80 11.28
CA SER A 318 -2.28 27.32 9.93
C SER A 318 -1.56 26.42 8.93
N ARG A 319 -2.10 26.29 7.73
CA ARG A 319 -1.50 25.48 6.66
C ARG A 319 -0.91 26.35 5.56
N ILE A 320 0.38 26.16 5.29
CA ILE A 320 1.09 26.85 4.22
C ILE A 320 1.83 25.81 3.37
N GLY A 321 1.41 25.63 2.11
CA GLY A 321 2.13 24.78 1.15
C GLY A 321 2.33 23.32 1.60
N GLY A 322 1.35 22.71 2.31
CA GLY A 322 1.44 21.32 2.79
C GLY A 322 2.22 21.16 4.10
N THR A 323 2.55 22.27 4.75
CA THR A 323 3.16 22.31 6.09
C THR A 323 2.18 22.99 7.03
N TYR A 324 1.97 22.42 8.21
CA TYR A 324 1.20 23.07 9.26
C TYR A 324 2.14 23.87 10.16
N ILE A 325 1.74 25.08 10.51
CA ILE A 325 2.45 25.94 11.46
C ILE A 325 1.63 26.03 12.72
N VAL A 326 2.23 25.70 13.86
CA VAL A 326 1.59 25.84 15.17
C VAL A 326 1.66 27.32 15.57
N LYS A 327 0.51 27.94 15.73
CA LYS A 327 0.36 29.36 16.08
C LYS A 327 0.37 29.57 17.58
N GLU A 328 -0.30 28.69 18.31
CA GLU A 328 -0.47 28.75 19.75
C GLU A 328 -0.22 27.36 20.36
N PHE A 329 0.23 27.33 21.59
CA PHE A 329 0.48 26.12 22.35
C PHE A 329 -0.39 26.11 23.58
N ASP A 330 -0.92 24.93 23.94
CA ASP A 330 -1.60 24.75 25.23
C ASP A 330 -0.59 24.91 26.37
N TYR A 331 0.63 24.39 26.17
CA TYR A 331 1.75 24.53 27.09
C TYR A 331 3.11 24.24 26.43
N ILE A 332 4.17 24.70 27.10
CA ILE A 332 5.56 24.30 26.83
C ILE A 332 6.19 23.94 28.17
N ASN A 333 6.62 22.71 28.34
CA ASN A 333 7.33 22.24 29.52
C ASN A 333 8.82 22.06 29.20
N TRP A 334 9.66 22.77 29.90
CA TRP A 334 11.12 22.66 29.78
C TRP A 334 11.64 21.66 30.81
N HIS A 335 12.28 20.59 30.37
CA HIS A 335 12.83 19.53 31.23
C HIS A 335 14.24 19.84 31.75
N ILE A 336 14.65 21.08 31.70
CA ILE A 336 15.96 21.55 32.10
C ILE A 336 15.82 22.62 33.15
N LEU A 337 16.50 22.39 34.28
CA LEU A 337 16.60 23.36 35.36
C LEU A 337 17.69 24.39 35.04
N GLU A 338 17.41 25.64 35.28
CA GLU A 338 18.44 26.66 35.28
C GLU A 338 19.17 26.63 36.62
N PRO A 339 20.51 26.69 36.62
CA PRO A 339 21.25 26.77 37.85
C PRO A 339 20.99 28.13 38.57
N ASP A 340 20.89 28.08 39.88
CA ASP A 340 20.60 29.25 40.70
C ASP A 340 21.79 30.18 40.78
N ASP A 341 23.03 29.66 40.68
CA ASP A 341 24.29 30.41 40.84
C ASP A 341 25.21 30.32 39.63
N GLU A 342 26.15 31.30 39.50
CA GLU A 342 27.17 31.27 38.44
C GLU A 342 28.22 30.16 38.65
N GLU A 343 28.52 29.80 39.90
CA GLU A 343 29.45 28.69 40.22
C GLU A 343 28.86 27.35 39.79
N GLU A 344 27.55 27.11 39.97
CA GLU A 344 26.89 25.92 39.49
C GLU A 344 26.88 25.82 37.94
N LYS A 345 26.89 26.95 37.21
CA LYS A 345 26.95 26.97 35.75
C LYS A 345 28.26 26.40 35.19
N GLU A 346 29.38 26.62 35.90
CA GLU A 346 30.68 26.11 35.43
C GLU A 346 30.82 24.60 35.61
N GLU A 347 30.16 24.02 36.60
CA GLU A 347 30.21 22.58 36.91
C GLU A 347 29.22 21.73 36.08
N LEU A 348 28.31 22.38 35.33
CA LEU A 348 27.32 21.65 34.50
C LEU A 348 28.00 20.82 33.40
N PRO A 349 27.51 19.59 33.12
CA PRO A 349 27.93 18.80 31.98
C PRO A 349 27.70 19.56 30.66
N ASP A 350 28.53 19.29 29.64
CA ASP A 350 28.44 19.96 28.35
C ASP A 350 27.07 19.79 27.68
N TRP A 351 26.45 18.62 27.83
CA TRP A 351 25.11 18.39 27.30
C TRP A 351 24.07 19.31 27.97
N HIS A 352 24.17 19.56 29.25
CA HIS A 352 23.25 20.46 29.99
C HIS A 352 23.44 21.92 29.54
N LYS A 353 24.69 22.36 29.38
CA LYS A 353 25.01 23.70 28.85
C LYS A 353 24.41 23.88 27.45
N GLN A 354 24.52 22.89 26.59
CA GLN A 354 23.94 22.91 25.25
C GLN A 354 22.42 23.08 25.29
N LEU A 355 21.73 22.33 26.14
CA LEU A 355 20.28 22.40 26.26
C LEU A 355 19.80 23.77 26.84
N LEU A 356 20.58 24.36 27.74
CA LEU A 356 20.27 25.72 28.26
C LEU A 356 20.31 26.78 27.14
N VAL A 357 21.17 26.62 26.12
CA VAL A 357 21.20 27.52 24.95
C VAL A 357 19.85 27.51 24.23
N PHE A 358 19.29 26.35 24.01
CA PHE A 358 17.95 26.20 23.36
C PHE A 358 16.85 26.82 24.23
N LYS A 359 16.83 26.50 25.54
CA LYS A 359 15.83 27.03 26.46
C LYS A 359 15.85 28.56 26.49
N ARG A 360 17.04 29.16 26.61
CA ARG A 360 17.22 30.62 26.66
C ARG A 360 16.89 31.30 25.32
N SER A 361 17.16 30.61 24.21
CA SER A 361 16.80 31.13 22.91
C SER A 361 15.27 31.16 22.72
N GLY A 362 14.57 30.20 23.30
CA GLY A 362 13.13 30.03 23.12
C GLY A 362 12.73 29.57 21.71
N ILE A 363 11.56 28.96 21.62
CA ILE A 363 11.00 28.47 20.35
C ILE A 363 10.43 29.65 19.56
N LYS A 364 10.83 29.78 18.31
CA LYS A 364 10.35 30.80 17.38
C LYS A 364 9.13 30.32 16.62
N GLU A 365 9.18 29.07 16.13
CA GLU A 365 8.15 28.50 15.28
C GLU A 365 8.19 26.97 15.38
N ILE A 366 7.03 26.33 15.31
CA ILE A 366 6.92 24.90 15.13
C ILE A 366 6.19 24.62 13.83
N SER A 367 6.80 23.80 13.00
CA SER A 367 6.21 23.32 11.75
C SER A 367 6.03 21.81 11.76
N ILE A 368 4.89 21.37 11.23
CA ILE A 368 4.50 19.96 11.16
C ILE A 368 4.34 19.58 9.68
N LYS A 369 5.07 18.59 9.24
CA LYS A 369 5.03 18.10 7.88
C LYS A 369 4.83 16.60 7.88
N ARG A 370 3.94 16.10 7.01
CA ARG A 370 3.75 14.66 6.88
C ARG A 370 5.08 13.98 6.56
N SER A 371 5.44 12.97 7.36
CA SER A 371 6.67 12.20 7.14
C SER A 371 6.59 11.55 5.77
N LYS A 372 7.64 11.72 4.98
CA LYS A 372 7.74 10.96 3.73
C LYS A 372 7.76 9.49 4.11
N GLN A 373 6.77 8.73 3.65
CA GLN A 373 6.85 7.28 3.72
C GLN A 373 8.19 6.91 3.09
N LYS A 374 9.08 6.31 3.88
CA LYS A 374 10.28 5.71 3.30
C LYS A 374 9.76 4.71 2.28
N SER A 375 9.95 5.00 0.99
CA SER A 375 10.04 3.92 0.05
C SER A 375 11.11 3.01 0.63
N LEU A 376 10.78 1.75 0.93
CA LEU A 376 11.75 0.74 1.38
C LEU A 376 12.72 0.37 0.23
N HIS A 377 12.98 1.32 -0.67
CA HIS A 377 14.11 1.26 -1.57
C HIS A 377 15.34 1.61 -0.75
N TYR A 378 16.29 0.71 -0.73
CA TYR A 378 17.62 0.96 -0.21
C TYR A 378 18.07 2.33 -0.70
N ASN A 379 18.43 3.21 0.23
CA ASN A 379 18.96 4.51 -0.13
C ASN A 379 20.40 4.28 -0.59
N PHE A 380 20.61 4.06 -1.90
CA PHE A 380 21.91 3.83 -2.50
C PHE A 380 22.90 4.98 -2.27
N ASN A 381 22.42 6.14 -1.80
CA ASN A 381 23.28 7.27 -1.42
C ASN A 381 23.83 7.17 0.01
N ALA A 382 23.58 6.05 0.72
CA ALA A 382 24.09 5.82 2.06
C ALA A 382 25.28 4.83 2.13
N PHE A 383 25.82 4.44 0.98
CA PHE A 383 27.04 3.63 0.86
C PHE A 383 28.17 4.44 0.27
#